data_947c00f97966a3ce32b21a5468c30d55
#
_entry.id   947c00f97966a3ce32b21a5468c30d55
#
_cell.length_a   1.000
_cell.length_b   1.000
_cell.length_c   1.000
_cell.angle_alpha   90.00
_cell.angle_beta   90.00
_cell.angle_gamma   90.00
#
_symmetry.space_group_name_H-M   'P 1'
#
loop_
_entity.id
_entity.type
_entity.pdbx_description
1 polymer ?
#
loop_
_entity_poly.entity_id
_entity_poly.type
_entity_poly.pdbx_seq_one_letter_code
_entity_poly.pdbx_strand_id
1 'polypeptide(L)'
;MVDKEAVMKEMEKVVDPEIGVPITEMQLVDNIDIQDGNVAVEFHITTPFCPPVFAIKMATDIKTLVSKLEGVKSVKVKVNGHYMSEKINEQVNANKQI
;
A
#
# COMPACT_ATOMS: atom_id res chain seq x y z
N MET A 1 2.41 18.37 8.54
CA MET A 1 1.87 18.12 7.21
C MET A 1 2.52 16.88 6.60
N VAL A 2 1.74 16.03 5.98
CA VAL A 2 2.28 14.80 5.41
C VAL A 2 2.83 15.08 4.01
N ASP A 3 3.95 14.46 3.65
CA ASP A 3 4.50 14.58 2.31
C ASP A 3 4.93 13.20 1.80
N LYS A 4 5.35 13.13 0.54
CA LYS A 4 5.71 11.85 -0.08
C LYS A 4 6.88 11.18 0.62
N GLU A 5 7.82 11.96 1.11
CA GLU A 5 8.98 11.43 1.80
C GLU A 5 8.57 10.71 3.08
N ALA A 6 7.67 11.31 3.84
CA ALA A 6 7.16 10.69 5.07
C ALA A 6 6.43 9.39 4.77
N VAL A 7 5.62 9.38 3.70
CA VAL A 7 4.90 8.20 3.30
C VAL A 7 5.87 7.09 2.88
N MET A 8 6.86 7.43 2.06
CA MET A 8 7.85 6.44 1.62
C MET A 8 8.62 5.85 2.78
N LYS A 9 8.93 6.68 3.77
CA LYS A 9 9.66 6.22 4.93
C LYS A 9 8.86 5.18 5.71
N GLU A 10 7.56 5.40 5.86
CA GLU A 10 6.71 4.40 6.51
C GLU A 10 6.59 3.14 5.66
N MET A 11 6.57 3.29 4.35
CA MET A 11 6.43 2.15 3.47
C MET A 11 7.68 1.27 3.43
N GLU A 12 8.83 1.78 3.87
CA GLU A 12 10.03 0.96 4.01
C GLU A 12 9.82 -0.16 5.02
N LYS A 13 8.81 -0.04 5.88
CA LYS A 13 8.50 -1.07 6.84
C LYS A 13 7.62 -2.18 6.28
N VAL A 14 7.08 -1.97 5.08
CA VAL A 14 6.21 -2.96 4.44
C VAL A 14 7.07 -3.94 3.68
N VAL A 15 7.00 -5.20 4.05
CA VAL A 15 7.88 -6.24 3.54
C VAL A 15 7.05 -7.26 2.77
N ASP A 16 7.59 -7.71 1.63
CA ASP A 16 6.96 -8.79 0.89
C ASP A 16 7.06 -10.06 1.73
N PRO A 17 5.94 -10.66 2.13
CA PRO A 17 6.01 -11.82 3.02
C PRO A 17 6.64 -13.06 2.41
N GLU A 18 6.76 -13.11 1.08
CA GLU A 18 7.39 -14.26 0.45
C GLU A 18 8.90 -14.21 0.50
N ILE A 19 9.49 -13.05 0.38
CA ILE A 19 10.95 -12.95 0.30
C ILE A 19 11.58 -12.08 1.38
N GLY A 20 10.77 -11.41 2.19
CA GLY A 20 11.29 -10.66 3.32
C GLY A 20 12.03 -9.37 2.96
N VAL A 21 11.76 -8.81 1.80
CA VAL A 21 12.42 -7.59 1.33
C VAL A 21 11.41 -6.45 1.32
N PRO A 22 11.78 -5.25 1.77
CA PRO A 22 10.86 -4.11 1.73
C PRO A 22 10.41 -3.81 0.30
N ILE A 23 9.13 -3.49 0.12
CA ILE A 23 8.59 -3.23 -1.21
C ILE A 23 9.24 -2.01 -1.87
N THR A 24 9.73 -1.06 -1.08
CA THR A 24 10.42 0.09 -1.63
C THR A 24 11.75 -0.29 -2.27
N GLU A 25 12.44 -1.28 -1.71
CA GLU A 25 13.68 -1.75 -2.30
C GLU A 25 13.44 -2.53 -3.57
N MET A 26 12.29 -3.15 -3.70
CA MET A 26 11.94 -3.89 -4.91
C MET A 26 11.35 -2.98 -5.98
N GLN A 27 11.25 -1.69 -5.69
CA GLN A 27 10.70 -0.70 -6.62
C GLN A 27 9.26 -1.04 -7.04
N LEU A 28 8.49 -1.54 -6.09
CA LEU A 28 7.11 -1.91 -6.38
C LEU A 28 6.13 -0.74 -6.25
N VAL A 29 6.55 0.35 -5.62
CA VAL A 29 5.68 1.51 -5.45
C VAL A 29 5.67 2.32 -6.73
N ASP A 30 4.49 2.46 -7.33
CA ASP A 30 4.34 3.15 -8.60
C ASP A 30 4.00 4.62 -8.46
N ASN A 31 3.17 4.95 -7.50
CA ASN A 31 2.73 6.34 -7.36
C ASN A 31 2.24 6.63 -5.95
N ILE A 32 2.49 7.83 -5.48
CA ILE A 32 1.96 8.32 -4.22
C ILE A 32 1.37 9.69 -4.49
N ASP A 33 0.09 9.86 -4.22
CA ASP A 33 -0.60 11.13 -4.42
C ASP A 33 -1.15 11.61 -3.09
N ILE A 34 -0.92 12.86 -2.75
CA ILE A 34 -1.37 13.43 -1.47
C ILE A 34 -2.11 14.72 -1.76
N GLN A 35 -3.38 14.78 -1.34
CA GLN A 35 -4.20 15.97 -1.51
C GLN A 35 -4.97 16.24 -0.23
N ASP A 36 -4.64 17.31 0.44
CA ASP A 36 -5.35 17.75 1.68
C ASP A 36 -5.42 16.64 2.72
N GLY A 37 -4.34 15.89 2.89
CA GLY A 37 -4.29 14.82 3.87
C GLY A 37 -4.85 13.49 3.39
N ASN A 38 -5.38 13.46 2.17
CA ASN A 38 -5.86 12.21 1.58
C ASN A 38 -4.73 11.60 0.76
N VAL A 39 -4.27 10.43 1.16
CA VAL A 39 -3.12 9.78 0.54
C VAL A 39 -3.59 8.60 -0.31
N ALA A 40 -3.12 8.55 -1.55
CA ALA A 40 -3.39 7.43 -2.43
C ALA A 40 -2.06 6.80 -2.81
N VAL A 41 -1.93 5.51 -2.59
CA VAL A 41 -0.70 4.77 -2.88
C VAL A 41 -1.02 3.71 -3.93
N GLU A 42 -0.19 3.66 -4.97
CA GLU A 42 -0.35 2.66 -6.01
C GLU A 42 0.90 1.82 -6.03
N PHE A 43 0.77 0.52 -6.01
CA PHE A 43 1.93 -0.37 -6.11
C PHE A 43 1.57 -1.60 -6.93
N HIS A 44 2.60 -2.28 -7.42
CA HIS A 44 2.37 -3.49 -8.21
C HIS A 44 3.10 -4.66 -7.58
N ILE A 45 2.72 -5.87 -7.97
CA ILE A 45 3.40 -7.08 -7.52
C ILE A 45 4.04 -7.74 -8.73
N THR A 46 5.12 -8.47 -8.47
CA THR A 46 5.91 -9.07 -9.56
C THR A 46 5.38 -10.42 -9.99
N THR A 47 4.60 -11.08 -9.14
CA THR A 47 4.10 -12.42 -9.43
C THR A 47 2.58 -12.37 -9.51
N PRO A 48 2.00 -12.36 -10.72
CA PRO A 48 0.55 -12.18 -10.85
C PRO A 48 -0.28 -13.28 -10.19
N PHE A 49 0.32 -14.45 -9.96
CA PHE A 49 -0.41 -15.55 -9.37
C PHE A 49 -0.07 -15.79 -7.90
N CYS A 50 0.54 -14.82 -7.23
CA CYS A 50 0.82 -15.03 -5.81
C CYS A 50 -0.50 -15.12 -5.04
N PRO A 51 -0.54 -15.81 -3.90
CA PRO A 51 -1.79 -15.89 -3.14
C PRO A 51 -2.32 -14.51 -2.77
N PRO A 52 -3.61 -14.26 -2.96
CA PRO A 52 -4.18 -12.94 -2.68
C PRO A 52 -3.92 -12.46 -1.26
N VAL A 53 -3.74 -13.38 -0.31
CA VAL A 53 -3.52 -13.00 1.08
C VAL A 53 -2.23 -12.19 1.22
N PHE A 54 -1.21 -12.44 0.40
CA PHE A 54 0.03 -11.68 0.48
C PHE A 54 -0.17 -10.25 -0.01
N ALA A 55 -0.91 -10.08 -1.11
CA ALA A 55 -1.20 -8.75 -1.63
C ALA A 55 -2.07 -7.97 -0.65
N ILE A 56 -3.06 -8.63 -0.05
CA ILE A 56 -3.92 -8.00 0.93
C ILE A 56 -3.12 -7.58 2.15
N LYS A 57 -2.19 -8.42 2.60
CA LYS A 57 -1.38 -8.07 3.75
C LYS A 57 -0.51 -6.85 3.48
N MET A 58 0.14 -6.81 2.33
CA MET A 58 0.97 -5.66 1.98
C MET A 58 0.14 -4.38 1.89
N ALA A 59 -1.01 -4.46 1.23
CA ALA A 59 -1.89 -3.30 1.10
C ALA A 59 -2.41 -2.84 2.46
N THR A 60 -2.78 -3.78 3.31
CA THR A 60 -3.27 -3.46 4.65
C THR A 60 -2.16 -2.82 5.50
N ASP A 61 -0.94 -3.33 5.39
CA ASP A 61 0.19 -2.76 6.12
C ASP A 61 0.46 -1.33 5.66
N ILE A 62 0.40 -1.07 4.36
CA ILE A 62 0.55 0.29 3.84
C ILE A 62 -0.51 1.19 4.46
N LYS A 63 -1.74 0.75 4.42
CA LYS A 63 -2.85 1.54 4.93
C LYS A 63 -2.68 1.84 6.41
N THR A 64 -2.32 0.83 7.19
CA THR A 64 -2.15 0.97 8.63
C THR A 64 -1.00 1.92 8.96
N LEU A 65 0.14 1.72 8.33
CA LEU A 65 1.33 2.52 8.66
C LEU A 65 1.17 3.97 8.21
N VAL A 66 0.66 4.18 7.01
CA VAL A 66 0.52 5.53 6.48
C VAL A 66 -0.55 6.30 7.25
N SER A 67 -1.61 5.62 7.66
CA SER A 67 -2.69 6.31 8.38
C SER A 67 -2.25 6.81 9.75
N LYS A 68 -1.13 6.32 10.28
CA LYS A 68 -0.62 6.79 11.56
C LYS A 68 0.17 8.09 11.44
N LEU A 69 0.50 8.51 10.24
CA LEU A 69 1.26 9.74 10.07
C LEU A 69 0.40 10.96 10.38
N GLU A 70 1.03 11.93 11.02
CA GLU A 70 0.32 13.16 11.36
C GLU A 70 -0.08 13.90 10.09
N GLY A 71 -1.30 14.35 10.00
CA GLY A 71 -1.82 15.05 8.84
C GLY A 71 -2.55 14.18 7.85
N VAL A 72 -2.53 12.85 8.03
CA VAL A 72 -3.22 11.95 7.12
C VAL A 72 -4.68 11.81 7.54
N LYS A 73 -5.58 12.09 6.63
CA LYS A 73 -7.01 11.96 6.88
C LYS A 73 -7.56 10.65 6.36
N SER A 74 -7.05 10.18 5.23
CA SER A 74 -7.49 8.92 4.68
C SER A 74 -6.38 8.31 3.84
N VAL A 75 -6.40 7.00 3.68
CA VAL A 75 -5.43 6.29 2.86
C VAL A 75 -6.17 5.35 1.92
N LYS A 76 -5.86 5.43 0.64
CA LYS A 76 -6.41 4.54 -0.35
C LYS A 76 -5.26 3.79 -0.99
N VAL A 77 -5.35 2.49 -1.13
CA VAL A 77 -4.28 1.69 -1.69
C VAL A 77 -4.79 0.97 -2.93
N LYS A 78 -4.00 1.00 -3.99
CA LYS A 78 -4.34 0.31 -5.23
C LYS A 78 -3.23 -0.66 -5.58
N VAL A 79 -3.59 -1.92 -5.76
CA VAL A 79 -2.67 -2.98 -6.15
C VAL A 79 -2.84 -3.24 -7.64
N ASN A 80 -1.73 -3.31 -8.37
CA ASN A 80 -1.74 -3.64 -9.80
C ASN A 80 -0.93 -4.92 -10.04
N GLY A 81 -1.15 -5.55 -11.16
CA GLY A 81 -0.33 -6.68 -11.58
C GLY A 81 -0.74 -8.04 -11.00
N HIS A 82 -1.86 -8.11 -10.30
CA HIS A 82 -2.35 -9.38 -9.78
C HIS A 82 -3.64 -9.75 -10.51
N TYR A 83 -3.86 -11.03 -10.73
CA TYR A 83 -5.07 -11.45 -11.45
C TYR A 83 -6.36 -11.13 -10.68
N MET A 84 -6.26 -10.90 -9.38
CA MET A 84 -7.40 -10.51 -8.57
C MET A 84 -7.29 -9.07 -8.05
N SER A 85 -6.51 -8.24 -8.73
CA SER A 85 -6.29 -6.86 -8.28
C SER A 85 -7.57 -6.10 -7.97
N GLU A 86 -8.58 -6.24 -8.81
CA GLU A 86 -9.83 -5.54 -8.61
C GLU A 86 -10.50 -5.92 -7.30
N LYS A 87 -10.58 -7.21 -7.02
CA LYS A 87 -11.18 -7.68 -5.78
C LYS A 87 -10.37 -7.31 -4.57
N ILE A 88 -9.06 -7.37 -4.69
CA ILE A 88 -8.17 -7.00 -3.59
C ILE A 88 -8.36 -5.52 -3.27
N ASN A 89 -8.41 -4.67 -4.29
CA ASN A 89 -8.59 -3.24 -4.09
C ASN A 89 -9.93 -2.93 -3.43
N GLU A 90 -10.97 -3.62 -3.85
CA GLU A 90 -12.28 -3.45 -3.27
C GLU A 90 -12.26 -3.83 -1.80
N GLN A 91 -11.69 -4.96 -1.46
CA GLN A 91 -11.68 -5.45 -0.10
C GLN A 91 -10.84 -4.56 0.82
N VAL A 92 -9.67 -4.14 0.38
CA VAL A 92 -8.79 -3.34 1.21
C VAL A 92 -9.38 -1.95 1.45
N ASN A 93 -9.96 -1.35 0.43
CA ASN A 93 -10.48 0.01 0.56
C ASN A 93 -11.87 0.08 1.15
N ALA A 94 -12.59 -1.03 1.15
CA ALA A 94 -13.90 -1.06 1.80
C ALA A 94 -13.78 -1.15 3.32
N ASN A 95 -12.66 -1.68 3.80
CA ASN A 95 -12.47 -1.84 5.22
C ASN A 95 -12.05 -0.52 5.81
N LYS A 96 -13.04 0.26 6.40
CA LYS A 96 -12.73 1.52 6.82
C LYS A 96 -12.36 1.56 8.21
N GLN A 97 -12.30 0.59 8.97
CA GLN A 97 -12.04 0.71 10.24
C GLN A 97 -10.74 0.99 10.42
N ILE A 98 -10.09 1.40 10.51
CA ILE A 98 -8.84 1.76 10.71
C ILE A 98 -8.49 2.52 11.79
#